data_f62febb7761e418672db1ba0f000a277
#
_entry.id   f62febb7761e418672db1ba0f000a277
#
_cell.length_a   1.000
_cell.length_b   1.000
_cell.length_c   1.000
_cell.angle_alpha   90.00
_cell.angle_beta   90.00
_cell.angle_gamma   90.00
#
_symmetry.space_group_name_H-M   'P 1'
#
loop_
_entity.id
_entity.type
_entity.pdbx_description
1 polymer ?
#
loop_
_entity_poly.entity_id
_entity_poly.type
_entity_poly.pdbx_seq_one_letter_code
_entity_poly.pdbx_strand_id
1 'polypeptide(L)'
;MTKPEVLRIFSESGRALTPDAVCRQLGGFHFRSSVYSYLFRLHKQGLLLRQTLYGRVAYQISERGIERLRFFRSQGMPKTEVGQ
;
A
#
# COMPACT_ATOMS: atom_id res chain seq x y z
N MET A 1 8.50 -1.64 6.78
CA MET A 1 7.45 -1.57 5.74
C MET A 1 6.45 -2.67 5.98
N THR A 2 5.21 -2.30 6.20
CA THR A 2 4.15 -3.26 6.50
C THR A 2 3.02 -3.11 5.48
N LYS A 3 2.21 -4.16 5.37
CA LYS A 3 1.09 -4.15 4.42
C LYS A 3 0.11 -3.00 4.71
N PRO A 4 -0.35 -2.80 5.96
CA PRO A 4 -1.28 -1.68 6.20
C PRO A 4 -0.63 -0.32 5.94
N GLU A 5 0.64 -0.15 6.22
CA GLU A 5 1.33 1.10 5.96
C GLU A 5 1.34 1.42 4.46
N VAL A 6 1.69 0.43 3.64
CA VAL A 6 1.76 0.64 2.20
C VAL A 6 0.38 0.86 1.61
N LEU A 7 -0.60 0.05 2.02
CA LEU A 7 -1.96 0.20 1.51
C LEU A 7 -2.54 1.55 1.89
N ARG A 8 -2.20 2.07 3.08
CA ARG A 8 -2.68 3.39 3.50
C ARG A 8 -2.12 4.49 2.60
N ILE A 9 -0.85 4.38 2.20
CA ILE A 9 -0.24 5.35 1.31
C ILE A 9 -1.05 5.45 0.01
N PHE A 10 -1.41 4.31 -0.57
CA PHE A 10 -2.19 4.30 -1.80
C PHE A 10 -3.61 4.81 -1.57
N SER A 11 -4.21 4.45 -0.46
CA SER A 11 -5.58 4.86 -0.15
C SER A 11 -5.66 6.38 0.03
N GLU A 12 -4.71 6.95 0.75
CA GLU A 12 -4.72 8.39 1.01
C GLU A 12 -4.37 9.20 -0.23
N SER A 13 -3.56 8.62 -1.11
CA SER A 13 -3.22 9.27 -2.36
C SER A 13 -4.44 9.39 -3.28
N GLY A 14 -5.29 8.38 -3.31
CA GLY A 14 -6.45 8.36 -4.18
C GLY A 14 -6.12 8.27 -5.65
N ARG A 15 -4.89 7.92 -6.00
CA ARG A 15 -4.47 7.83 -7.40
C ARG A 15 -3.35 6.81 -7.53
N ALA A 16 -2.98 6.51 -8.77
CA ALA A 16 -1.87 5.61 -9.03
C ALA A 16 -0.55 6.26 -8.63
N LEU A 17 0.34 5.46 -8.07
CA LEU A 17 1.66 5.92 -7.65
C LEU A 17 2.72 5.01 -8.23
N THR A 18 3.84 5.60 -8.66
CA THR A 18 5.00 4.82 -9.07
C THR A 18 5.71 4.30 -7.82
N PRO A 19 6.48 3.20 -7.97
CA PRO A 19 7.27 2.72 -6.83
C PRO A 19 8.19 3.78 -6.25
N ASP A 20 8.75 4.66 -7.09
CA ASP A 20 9.61 5.74 -6.60
C ASP A 20 8.83 6.70 -5.70
N ALA A 21 7.60 7.01 -6.07
CA ALA A 21 6.77 7.87 -5.25
C ALA A 21 6.49 7.22 -3.89
N VAL A 22 6.26 5.90 -3.89
CA VAL A 22 6.05 5.18 -2.64
C VAL A 22 7.31 5.20 -1.79
N CYS A 23 8.47 5.02 -2.41
CA CYS A 23 9.75 5.11 -1.69
C CYS A 23 9.88 6.44 -0.96
N ARG A 24 9.53 7.53 -1.65
CA ARG A 24 9.61 8.86 -1.03
C ARG A 24 8.64 8.98 0.14
N GLN A 25 7.43 8.42 0.00
CA GLN A 25 6.45 8.45 1.08
C GLN A 25 6.92 7.67 2.30
N LEU A 26 7.70 6.62 2.08
CA LEU A 26 8.23 5.81 3.16
C LEU A 26 9.45 6.44 3.84
N GLY A 27 9.86 7.62 3.38
CA GLY A 27 10.94 8.35 4.02
C GLY A 27 12.35 7.91 3.69
N GLY A 28 12.50 7.06 2.69
CA GLY A 28 13.81 6.66 2.22
C GLY A 28 14.55 5.68 3.10
N PHE A 29 13.86 5.03 4.03
CA PHE A 29 14.48 4.07 4.95
C PHE A 29 14.53 2.66 4.39
N HIS A 30 14.01 2.45 3.19
CA HIS A 30 13.93 1.12 2.58
C HIS A 30 14.66 1.11 1.25
N PHE A 31 15.29 -0.01 0.94
CA PHE A 31 15.92 -0.15 -0.37
C PHE A 31 14.85 -0.12 -1.45
N ARG A 32 15.17 0.56 -2.55
CA ARG A 32 14.25 0.67 -3.67
C ARG A 32 13.82 -0.71 -4.17
N SER A 33 14.77 -1.64 -4.29
CA SER A 33 14.46 -2.98 -4.76
C SER A 33 13.49 -3.70 -3.85
N SER A 34 13.60 -3.48 -2.54
CA SER A 34 12.67 -4.08 -1.57
C SER A 34 11.27 -3.54 -1.77
N VAL A 35 11.14 -2.22 -2.00
CA VAL A 35 9.84 -1.61 -2.23
C VAL A 35 9.24 -2.13 -3.52
N TYR A 36 10.03 -2.19 -4.60
CA TYR A 36 9.57 -2.70 -5.88
C TYR A 36 9.02 -4.12 -5.75
N SER A 37 9.80 -4.99 -5.09
CA SER A 37 9.39 -6.38 -4.89
C SER A 37 8.12 -6.49 -4.04
N TYR A 38 8.04 -5.65 -3.02
CA TYR A 38 6.89 -5.67 -2.12
C TYR A 38 5.61 -5.26 -2.84
N LEU A 39 5.68 -4.19 -3.63
CA LEU A 39 4.53 -3.74 -4.39
C LEU A 39 4.08 -4.78 -5.40
N PHE A 40 5.02 -5.43 -6.07
CA PHE A 40 4.68 -6.49 -7.00
C PHE A 40 3.99 -7.65 -6.28
N ARG A 41 4.46 -7.98 -5.08
CA ARG A 41 3.85 -9.04 -4.29
C ARG A 41 2.42 -8.67 -3.90
N LEU A 42 2.18 -7.43 -3.50
CA LEU A 42 0.82 -7.01 -3.19
C LEU A 42 -0.07 -7.04 -4.43
N HIS A 43 0.48 -6.71 -5.58
CA HIS A 43 -0.24 -6.83 -6.83
C HIS A 43 -0.62 -8.28 -7.11
N LYS A 44 0.30 -9.22 -6.90
CA LYS A 44 0.00 -10.63 -7.12
C LYS A 44 -1.07 -11.13 -6.15
N GLN A 45 -1.19 -10.51 -5.00
CA GLN A 45 -2.23 -10.86 -4.04
C GLN A 45 -3.57 -10.18 -4.36
N GLY A 46 -3.62 -9.38 -5.41
CA GLY A 46 -4.86 -8.71 -5.82
C GLY A 46 -5.16 -7.45 -5.03
N LEU A 47 -4.21 -6.96 -4.23
CA LEU A 47 -4.43 -5.79 -3.38
C LEU A 47 -4.10 -4.49 -4.10
N LEU A 48 -3.26 -4.56 -5.14
CA LEU A 48 -2.91 -3.42 -5.97
C LEU A 48 -3.16 -3.76 -7.42
N LEU A 49 -3.59 -2.76 -8.17
CA LEU A 49 -3.74 -2.85 -9.63
C LEU A 49 -2.49 -2.24 -10.25
N ARG A 50 -1.96 -2.92 -11.27
CA ARG A 50 -0.75 -2.47 -11.95
C ARG A 50 -1.13 -1.85 -13.28
N GLN A 51 -0.53 -0.70 -13.59
CA GLN A 51 -0.79 -0.01 -14.83
C GLN A 51 0.46 0.72 -15.28
N THR A 52 0.42 1.22 -16.52
CA THR A 52 1.49 2.03 -17.06
C THR A 52 1.02 3.49 -17.04
N LEU A 53 1.85 4.36 -16.51
CA LEU A 53 1.55 5.79 -16.42
C LEU A 53 2.77 6.54 -16.94
N TYR A 54 2.58 7.22 -18.08
CA TYR A 54 3.66 7.95 -18.74
C TYR A 54 4.90 7.08 -18.97
N GLY A 55 4.67 5.84 -19.41
CA GLY A 55 5.75 4.91 -19.70
C GLY A 55 6.36 4.24 -18.49
N ARG A 56 5.83 4.47 -17.31
CA ARG A 56 6.34 3.89 -16.07
C ARG A 56 5.30 3.00 -15.42
N VAL A 57 5.77 1.98 -14.73
CA VAL A 57 4.89 1.13 -13.94
C VAL A 57 4.36 1.94 -12.76
N ALA A 58 3.06 1.84 -12.54
CA ALA A 58 2.42 2.49 -11.40
C ALA A 58 1.41 1.51 -10.80
N TYR A 59 1.08 1.71 -9.56
CA TYR A 59 0.12 0.86 -8.85
C TYR A 59 -0.96 1.73 -8.24
N GLN A 60 -2.12 1.13 -8.06
CA GLN A 60 -3.27 1.79 -7.46
C GLN A 60 -3.95 0.77 -6.56
N ILE A 61 -4.51 1.21 -5.45
CA ILE A 61 -5.17 0.28 -4.55
C ILE A 61 -6.43 -0.28 -5.22
N SER A 62 -6.63 -1.60 -5.08
CA SER A 62 -7.81 -2.26 -5.60
C SER A 62 -8.91 -2.24 -4.56
N GLU A 63 -10.13 -2.64 -4.97
CA GLU A 63 -11.22 -2.80 -3.99
C GLU A 63 -10.82 -3.78 -2.90
N ARG A 64 -10.17 -4.86 -3.30
CA ARG A 64 -9.69 -5.86 -2.34
C ARG A 64 -8.67 -5.27 -1.39
N GLY A 65 -7.81 -4.38 -1.90
CA GLY A 65 -6.85 -3.69 -1.06
C GLY A 65 -7.53 -2.77 -0.07
N ILE A 66 -8.57 -2.06 -0.51
CA ILE A 66 -9.34 -1.19 0.38
C ILE A 66 -9.98 -2.00 1.49
N GLU A 67 -10.58 -3.15 1.15
CA GLU A 67 -11.18 -4.02 2.16
C GLU A 67 -10.16 -4.55 3.14
N ARG A 68 -8.98 -4.92 2.64
CA ARG A 68 -7.92 -5.42 3.51
C ARG A 68 -7.45 -4.32 4.46
N LEU A 69 -7.37 -3.08 3.96
CA LEU A 69 -6.98 -1.96 4.81
C LEU A 69 -8.01 -1.72 5.90
N ARG A 70 -9.30 -1.82 5.56
CA ARG A 70 -10.36 -1.70 6.57
C ARG A 70 -10.23 -2.78 7.63
N PHE A 71 -9.90 -3.99 7.21
CA PHE A 71 -9.69 -5.10 8.13
C PHE A 71 -8.56 -4.77 9.12
N PHE A 72 -7.45 -4.25 8.63
CA PHE A 72 -6.33 -3.89 9.50
C PHE A 72 -6.71 -2.76 10.46
N ARG A 73 -7.45 -1.78 9.99
CA ARG A 73 -7.91 -0.69 10.86
C ARG A 73 -8.83 -1.22 11.93
N SER A 74 -9.72 -2.12 11.58
CA SER A 74 -10.63 -2.73 12.53
C SER A 74 -9.87 -3.51 13.58
N GLN A 75 -8.85 -4.25 13.18
CA GLN A 75 -8.03 -5.02 14.10
C GLN A 75 -7.24 -4.11 15.03
N GLY A 76 -6.82 -2.97 14.54
CA GLY A 76 -5.98 -2.07 15.32
C GLY A 76 -6.72 -1.14 16.25
N MET A 77 -8.06 -1.09 16.16
CA MET A 77 -8.84 -0.21 16.99
C MET A 77 -9.01 -0.80 18.34
N PRO A 78 -9.00 -0.39 18.97
CA PRO A 78 -9.08 -0.82 20.10
C PRO A 78 -9.50 -1.65 20.73
N LYS A 79 -9.38 -2.22 20.35
CA LYS A 79 -9.56 -3.11 21.05
C LYS A 79 -9.02 -2.66 22.20
N THR A 80 -8.73 -1.99 22.08
CA THR A 80 -8.24 -1.54 22.90
C THR A 80 -8.83 -0.78 23.56
N GLU A 81 -9.38 -0.44 23.24
CA GLU A 81 -9.83 0.01 23.74
C GLU A 81 -10.69 -0.39 24.18
N VAL A 82 -11.08 -0.65 24.10
CA VAL A 82 -11.72 -1.05 24.68
C VAL A 82 -11.64 -1.70 25.43
N GLY A 83 -11.38 -1.68 25.48
CA GLY A 83 -11.16 -2.14 26.18
C GLY A 83 -11.21 -2.36 26.56
N GLN A 84 -11.17 -2.28 26.50
CA GLN A 84 -11.05 -2.45 26.95
C GLN A 84 -10.96 -2.60 27.33
#